data_e7e46973cb73890b0fcb1527453ee2de
#
_entry.id   e7e46973cb73890b0fcb1527453ee2de
#
_cell.length_a   1.000
_cell.length_b   1.000
_cell.length_c   1.000
_cell.angle_alpha   90.00
_cell.angle_beta   90.00
_cell.angle_gamma   90.00
#
_symmetry.space_group_name_H-M   'P 1'
#
loop_
_entity.id
_entity.type
_entity.pdbx_description
1 polymer ?
#
loop_
_entity_poly.entity_id
_entity_poly.type
_entity_poly.pdbx_seq_one_letter_code
_entity_poly.pdbx_strand_id
1 'polypeptide(L)'
;MLPATIKSRALTQAMMYPLPKYFNQDEVRNILSDDLRLQDYKAWFLCLFLWQTGMRVSEALSVKVEDIDLMGKALKVSTLKRKNHMRVIPLQNGFVGEISLWINQQGLKRTDKLFSFKRITAFNRVRKACKLAGLNDDRDHPHTFRHSFAINCIIQSVPVTVLREWLGHRDITKTLIYTQILAQDSRVFMENVRF
;
A
#
# COMPACT_ATOMS: atom_id res chain seq x y z
N MET A 1 -5.57 30.95 -3.08
CA MET A 1 -4.66 30.83 -4.24
C MET A 1 -3.24 30.68 -3.72
N LEU A 2 -2.59 29.49 -3.83
CA LEU A 2 -1.19 29.32 -3.44
C LEU A 2 -0.30 29.94 -4.52
N PRO A 3 0.75 30.68 -4.16
CA PRO A 3 1.63 31.33 -5.15
C PRO A 3 2.27 30.28 -6.07
N ALA A 4 2.29 30.56 -7.36
CA ALA A 4 2.80 29.69 -8.42
C ALA A 4 4.23 29.18 -8.17
N THR A 5 5.05 29.98 -7.48
CA THR A 5 6.45 29.69 -7.13
C THR A 5 6.62 28.46 -6.19
N ILE A 6 5.66 28.21 -5.30
CA ILE A 6 5.73 27.08 -4.35
C ILE A 6 5.40 25.76 -5.08
N LYS A 7 4.44 25.80 -6.03
CA LYS A 7 4.06 24.62 -6.83
C LYS A 7 5.21 24.15 -7.74
N SER A 8 5.92 25.08 -8.38
CA SER A 8 7.03 24.74 -9.28
C SER A 8 8.21 24.11 -8.53
N ARG A 9 8.54 24.61 -7.35
CA ARG A 9 9.67 24.12 -6.54
C ARG A 9 9.43 22.70 -6.01
N ALA A 10 8.21 22.37 -5.57
CA ALA A 10 7.86 21.03 -5.08
C ALA A 10 7.87 19.99 -6.22
N LEU A 11 7.37 20.34 -7.41
CA LEU A 11 7.42 19.46 -8.58
C LEU A 11 8.85 19.27 -9.09
N THR A 12 9.65 20.34 -9.17
CA THR A 12 11.07 20.24 -9.54
C THR A 12 11.84 19.37 -8.56
N GLN A 13 11.60 19.52 -7.25
CA GLN A 13 12.24 18.72 -6.23
C GLN A 13 11.81 17.24 -6.30
N ALA A 14 10.54 16.95 -6.62
CA ALA A 14 10.08 15.57 -6.82
C ALA A 14 10.74 14.92 -8.04
N MET A 15 10.94 15.67 -9.12
CA MET A 15 11.61 15.20 -10.34
C MET A 15 13.12 14.94 -10.18
N MET A 16 13.74 15.43 -9.12
CA MET A 16 15.17 15.19 -8.83
C MET A 16 15.44 13.80 -8.24
N TYR A 17 14.40 13.07 -7.79
CA TYR A 17 14.56 11.73 -7.21
C TYR A 17 14.10 10.67 -8.21
N PRO A 18 14.83 9.57 -8.38
CA PRO A 18 14.37 8.48 -9.24
C PRO A 18 13.08 7.87 -8.67
N LEU A 19 12.22 7.41 -9.58
CA LEU A 19 11.01 6.68 -9.20
C LEU A 19 11.39 5.46 -8.37
N PRO A 20 10.79 5.26 -7.20
CA PRO A 20 11.08 4.09 -6.38
C PRO A 20 10.79 2.79 -7.14
N LYS A 21 11.58 1.76 -6.91
CA LYS A 21 11.31 0.42 -7.44
C LYS A 21 9.96 -0.09 -6.93
N TYR A 22 9.17 -0.67 -7.82
CA TYR A 22 7.82 -1.16 -7.53
C TYR A 22 7.52 -2.43 -8.33
N PHE A 23 6.48 -3.14 -7.95
CA PHE A 23 5.87 -4.20 -8.73
C PHE A 23 4.76 -3.62 -9.60
N ASN A 24 4.71 -4.00 -10.88
CA ASN A 24 3.57 -3.72 -11.73
C ASN A 24 2.37 -4.63 -11.36
N GLN A 25 1.21 -4.41 -11.98
CA GLN A 25 0.00 -5.18 -11.64
C GLN A 25 0.14 -6.68 -11.92
N ASP A 26 0.83 -7.07 -13.00
CA ASP A 26 1.03 -8.48 -13.35
C ASP A 26 1.98 -9.16 -12.36
N GLU A 27 3.07 -8.50 -11.97
CA GLU A 27 3.96 -8.98 -10.92
C GLU A 27 3.22 -9.16 -9.58
N VAL A 28 2.38 -8.20 -9.19
CA VAL A 28 1.55 -8.34 -7.97
C VAL A 28 0.57 -9.51 -8.10
N ARG A 29 -0.06 -9.69 -9.26
CA ARG A 29 -0.97 -10.81 -9.52
C ARG A 29 -0.23 -12.15 -9.40
N ASN A 30 0.99 -12.24 -9.93
CA ASN A 30 1.82 -13.44 -9.81
C ASN A 30 2.23 -13.72 -8.35
N ILE A 31 2.60 -12.68 -7.57
CA ILE A 31 2.89 -12.84 -6.14
C ILE A 31 1.63 -13.31 -5.38
N LEU A 32 0.45 -12.80 -5.73
CA LEU A 32 -0.81 -13.13 -5.08
C LEU A 32 -1.53 -14.32 -5.73
N SER A 33 -0.78 -15.21 -6.38
CA SER A 33 -1.31 -16.40 -7.04
C SER A 33 -1.97 -17.38 -6.05
N ASP A 34 -2.84 -18.22 -6.58
CA ASP A 34 -3.46 -19.30 -5.81
C ASP A 34 -2.41 -20.31 -5.30
N ASP A 35 -1.32 -20.51 -6.03
CA ASP A 35 -0.20 -21.36 -5.59
C ASP A 35 0.40 -20.88 -4.27
N LEU A 36 0.69 -19.57 -4.13
CA LEU A 36 1.16 -19.02 -2.85
C LEU A 36 0.06 -19.13 -1.78
N ARG A 37 -1.20 -18.88 -2.15
CA ARG A 37 -2.33 -18.98 -1.23
C ARG A 37 -2.45 -20.38 -0.61
N LEU A 38 -2.26 -21.42 -1.42
CA LEU A 38 -2.30 -22.81 -0.98
C LEU A 38 -1.06 -23.22 -0.19
N GLN A 39 0.12 -22.76 -0.60
CA GLN A 39 1.39 -23.14 0.03
C GLN A 39 1.68 -22.39 1.33
N ASP A 40 1.39 -21.11 1.40
CA ASP A 40 1.64 -20.26 2.58
C ASP A 40 0.58 -19.15 2.65
N TYR A 41 -0.62 -19.49 3.12
CA TYR A 41 -1.72 -18.54 3.28
C TYR A 41 -1.35 -17.31 4.13
N LYS A 42 -0.46 -17.49 5.12
CA LYS A 42 0.01 -16.37 5.96
C LYS A 42 0.90 -15.39 5.19
N ALA A 43 1.74 -15.88 4.30
CA ALA A 43 2.53 -15.02 3.42
C ALA A 43 1.65 -14.33 2.38
N TRP A 44 0.74 -15.09 1.76
CA TRP A 44 -0.21 -14.57 0.79
C TRP A 44 -1.07 -13.44 1.37
N PHE A 45 -1.70 -13.67 2.54
CA PHE A 45 -2.55 -12.66 3.17
C PHE A 45 -1.75 -11.42 3.60
N LEU A 46 -0.51 -11.58 4.09
CA LEU A 46 0.36 -10.45 4.38
C LEU A 46 0.66 -9.61 3.13
N CYS A 47 1.03 -10.26 2.01
CA CYS A 47 1.29 -9.57 0.76
C CYS A 47 0.04 -8.84 0.24
N LEU A 48 -1.12 -9.51 0.27
CA LEU A 48 -2.41 -8.91 -0.08
C LEU A 48 -2.72 -7.69 0.80
N PHE A 49 -2.53 -7.82 2.12
CA PHE A 49 -2.78 -6.72 3.06
C PHE A 49 -1.89 -5.50 2.79
N LEU A 50 -0.60 -5.73 2.56
CA LEU A 50 0.34 -4.66 2.22
C LEU A 50 0.01 -3.99 0.88
N TRP A 51 -0.39 -4.78 -0.11
CA TRP A 51 -0.82 -4.29 -1.42
C TRP A 51 -2.11 -3.46 -1.36
N GLN A 52 -3.10 -3.92 -0.61
CA GLN A 52 -4.41 -3.27 -0.53
C GLN A 52 -4.44 -2.03 0.36
N THR A 53 -3.47 -1.86 1.25
CA THR A 53 -3.46 -0.76 2.22
C THR A 53 -2.30 0.22 2.06
N GLY A 54 -1.24 -0.17 1.37
CA GLY A 54 -0.02 0.62 1.26
C GLY A 54 0.66 0.91 2.61
N MET A 55 0.30 0.20 3.69
CA MET A 55 0.86 0.42 5.02
C MET A 55 2.34 0.05 5.11
N ARG A 56 3.04 0.68 6.05
CA ARG A 56 4.36 0.17 6.46
C ARG A 56 4.18 -1.17 7.19
N VAL A 57 5.14 -2.09 6.99
CA VAL A 57 5.05 -3.42 7.63
C VAL A 57 4.91 -3.33 9.16
N SER A 58 5.59 -2.37 9.81
CA SER A 58 5.46 -2.18 11.26
C SER A 58 4.07 -1.69 11.68
N GLU A 59 3.42 -0.88 10.86
CA GLU A 59 2.03 -0.46 11.07
C GLU A 59 1.08 -1.65 10.88
N ALA A 60 1.25 -2.42 9.79
CA ALA A 60 0.44 -3.61 9.52
C ALA A 60 0.52 -4.64 10.67
N LEU A 61 1.72 -4.87 11.21
CA LEU A 61 1.93 -5.79 12.35
C LEU A 61 1.39 -5.24 13.69
N SER A 62 0.99 -3.98 13.77
CA SER A 62 0.36 -3.39 14.96
C SER A 62 -1.15 -3.36 14.89
N VAL A 63 -1.75 -3.59 13.71
CA VAL A 63 -3.20 -3.59 13.52
C VAL A 63 -3.84 -4.68 14.38
N LYS A 64 -4.89 -4.28 15.12
CA LYS A 64 -5.79 -5.18 15.83
C LYS A 64 -7.09 -5.39 15.06
N VAL A 65 -7.81 -6.44 15.38
CA VAL A 65 -9.14 -6.68 14.78
C VAL A 65 -10.09 -5.50 15.04
N GLU A 66 -10.03 -4.88 16.23
CA GLU A 66 -10.84 -3.72 16.60
C GLU A 66 -10.57 -2.44 15.79
N ASP A 67 -9.41 -2.36 15.11
CA ASP A 67 -9.08 -1.24 14.23
C ASP A 67 -9.77 -1.35 12.86
N ILE A 68 -10.40 -2.49 12.57
CA ILE A 68 -11.03 -2.80 11.29
C ILE A 68 -12.55 -2.69 11.42
N ASP A 69 -13.13 -1.75 10.72
CA ASP A 69 -14.58 -1.66 10.55
C ASP A 69 -14.98 -2.39 9.26
N LEU A 70 -15.41 -3.65 9.41
CA LEU A 70 -15.82 -4.48 8.27
C LEU A 70 -17.10 -3.95 7.61
N MET A 71 -18.03 -3.38 8.39
CA MET A 71 -19.29 -2.83 7.87
C MET A 71 -19.06 -1.49 7.17
N GLY A 72 -18.32 -0.58 7.81
CA GLY A 72 -17.93 0.72 7.26
C GLY A 72 -16.78 0.62 6.23
N LYS A 73 -16.21 -0.58 6.02
CA LYS A 73 -15.11 -0.84 5.06
C LYS A 73 -13.94 0.10 5.27
N ALA A 74 -13.48 0.20 6.49
CA ALA A 74 -12.45 1.15 6.88
C ALA A 74 -11.45 0.52 7.86
N LEU A 75 -10.18 0.90 7.71
CA LEU A 75 -9.10 0.54 8.61
C LEU A 75 -8.59 1.81 9.31
N LYS A 76 -8.68 1.84 10.64
CA LYS A 76 -8.10 2.90 11.47
C LYS A 76 -6.63 2.59 11.73
N VAL A 77 -5.75 3.53 11.43
CA VAL A 77 -4.30 3.36 11.60
C VAL A 77 -3.77 4.41 12.55
N SER A 78 -3.31 3.97 13.70
CA SER A 78 -2.61 4.83 14.67
C SER A 78 -1.14 4.95 14.30
N THR A 79 -0.62 6.18 14.25
CA THR A 79 0.80 6.39 13.98
C THR A 79 1.62 6.09 15.24
N LEU A 80 2.50 5.09 15.20
CA LEU A 80 3.35 4.66 16.32
C LEU A 80 4.22 5.78 16.93
N LYS A 81 4.45 6.87 16.19
CA LYS A 81 5.32 7.98 16.62
C LYS A 81 4.59 9.20 17.20
N ARG A 82 3.24 9.25 17.17
CA ARG A 82 2.45 10.35 17.72
C ARG A 82 1.11 9.82 18.24
N LYS A 83 0.85 9.96 19.52
CA LYS A 83 -0.35 9.49 20.21
C LYS A 83 -1.69 10.01 19.64
N ASN A 84 -1.69 11.02 18.76
CA ASN A 84 -2.91 11.70 18.30
C ASN A 84 -3.07 11.80 16.77
N HIS A 85 -2.27 11.11 15.97
CA HIS A 85 -2.46 11.16 14.52
C HIS A 85 -3.03 9.82 14.03
N MET A 86 -4.34 9.78 13.92
CA MET A 86 -5.07 8.66 13.30
C MET A 86 -5.34 8.99 11.83
N ARG A 87 -5.25 8.00 10.97
CA ARG A 87 -5.74 8.06 9.60
C ARG A 87 -6.65 6.88 9.33
N VAL A 88 -7.52 7.05 8.35
CA VAL A 88 -8.45 6.02 7.91
C VAL A 88 -8.08 5.62 6.49
N ILE A 89 -7.97 4.34 6.24
CA ILE A 89 -7.76 3.75 4.91
C ILE A 89 -9.07 3.06 4.53
N PRO A 90 -9.74 3.47 3.42
CA PRO A 90 -10.91 2.75 2.92
C PRO A 90 -10.51 1.38 2.38
N LEU A 91 -11.36 0.39 2.57
CA LEU A 91 -11.13 -0.99 2.14
C LEU A 91 -12.07 -1.36 0.99
N GLN A 92 -11.56 -2.08 0.01
CA GLN A 92 -12.36 -2.61 -1.09
C GLN A 92 -13.22 -3.79 -0.63
N ASN A 93 -14.40 -3.97 -1.24
CA ASN A 93 -15.36 -5.02 -0.87
C ASN A 93 -14.74 -6.43 -0.85
N GLY A 94 -14.04 -6.81 -1.90
CA GLY A 94 -13.39 -8.12 -1.98
C GLY A 94 -12.34 -8.33 -0.88
N PHE A 95 -11.61 -7.26 -0.55
CA PHE A 95 -10.58 -7.31 0.49
C PHE A 95 -11.19 -7.43 1.91
N VAL A 96 -12.34 -6.80 2.16
CA VAL A 96 -13.08 -6.97 3.42
C VAL A 96 -13.47 -8.43 3.64
N GLY A 97 -13.89 -9.12 2.58
CA GLY A 97 -14.17 -10.57 2.62
C GLY A 97 -12.96 -11.40 3.02
N GLU A 98 -11.78 -11.12 2.43
CA GLU A 98 -10.54 -11.82 2.78
C GLU A 98 -10.08 -11.53 4.22
N ILE A 99 -10.26 -10.32 4.71
CA ILE A 99 -9.99 -9.98 6.12
C ILE A 99 -10.92 -10.76 7.05
N SER A 100 -12.21 -10.83 6.74
CA SER A 100 -13.19 -11.59 7.53
C SER A 100 -12.85 -13.07 7.57
N LEU A 101 -12.50 -13.65 6.41
CA LEU A 101 -12.05 -15.04 6.30
C LEU A 101 -10.80 -15.29 7.14
N TRP A 102 -9.80 -14.39 7.06
CA TRP A 102 -8.58 -14.47 7.86
C TRP A 102 -8.86 -14.46 9.37
N ILE A 103 -9.68 -13.50 9.84
CA ILE A 103 -10.03 -13.38 11.26
C ILE A 103 -10.67 -14.69 11.76
N ASN A 104 -11.63 -15.23 10.99
CA ASN A 104 -12.32 -16.47 11.33
C ASN A 104 -11.36 -17.68 11.35
N GLN A 105 -10.56 -17.84 10.31
CA GLN A 105 -9.62 -18.98 10.20
C GLN A 105 -8.52 -18.97 11.27
N GLN A 106 -8.08 -17.79 11.69
CA GLN A 106 -7.07 -17.66 12.76
C GLN A 106 -7.71 -17.63 14.16
N GLY A 107 -9.05 -17.63 14.28
CA GLY A 107 -9.77 -17.56 15.54
C GLY A 107 -9.50 -16.28 16.34
N LEU A 108 -9.28 -15.15 15.66
CA LEU A 108 -8.87 -13.90 16.28
C LEU A 108 -10.03 -13.23 17.02
N LYS A 109 -9.75 -12.78 18.23
CA LYS A 109 -10.66 -11.94 19.03
C LYS A 109 -10.47 -10.47 18.68
N ARG A 110 -11.41 -9.64 19.08
CA ARG A 110 -11.44 -8.20 18.82
C ARG A 110 -10.13 -7.48 19.20
N THR A 111 -9.52 -7.85 20.32
CA THR A 111 -8.29 -7.22 20.83
C THR A 111 -7.00 -7.81 20.29
N ASP A 112 -7.09 -8.93 19.54
CA ASP A 112 -5.91 -9.59 19.01
C ASP A 112 -5.32 -8.83 17.84
N LYS A 113 -4.00 -8.95 17.66
CA LYS A 113 -3.32 -8.44 16.47
C LYS A 113 -3.71 -9.27 15.25
N LEU A 114 -3.92 -8.59 14.13
CA LEU A 114 -4.21 -9.25 12.85
C LEU A 114 -3.08 -10.21 12.43
N PHE A 115 -1.83 -9.86 12.77
CA PHE A 115 -0.64 -10.67 12.52
C PHE A 115 0.12 -10.92 13.82
N SER A 116 0.32 -12.19 14.17
CA SER A 116 1.00 -12.62 15.42
C SER A 116 2.51 -12.83 15.27
N PHE A 117 3.12 -12.48 14.12
CA PHE A 117 4.53 -12.73 13.87
C PHE A 117 5.41 -11.48 13.93
N LYS A 118 6.71 -11.67 14.13
CA LYS A 118 7.70 -10.61 14.24
C LYS A 118 8.01 -9.98 12.87
N ARG A 119 8.57 -8.77 12.90
CA ARG A 119 8.96 -8.03 11.69
C ARG A 119 9.89 -8.85 10.77
N ILE A 120 10.88 -9.52 11.32
CA ILE A 120 11.81 -10.35 10.53
C ILE A 120 11.06 -11.48 9.79
N THR A 121 10.08 -12.10 10.46
CA THR A 121 9.24 -13.13 9.85
C THR A 121 8.40 -12.56 8.71
N ALA A 122 7.86 -11.33 8.86
CA ALA A 122 7.14 -10.65 7.80
C ALA A 122 8.02 -10.40 6.56
N PHE A 123 9.25 -9.93 6.76
CA PHE A 123 10.22 -9.74 5.67
C PHE A 123 10.53 -11.06 4.96
N ASN A 124 10.80 -12.13 5.71
CA ASN A 124 11.11 -13.45 5.13
C ASN A 124 9.92 -14.02 4.35
N ARG A 125 8.67 -13.80 4.82
CA ARG A 125 7.46 -14.22 4.10
C ARG A 125 7.28 -13.47 2.79
N VAL A 126 7.48 -12.15 2.80
CA VAL A 126 7.41 -11.34 1.57
C VAL A 126 8.49 -11.78 0.59
N ARG A 127 9.73 -11.96 1.05
CA ARG A 127 10.84 -12.46 0.21
C ARG A 127 10.53 -13.82 -0.40
N LYS A 128 10.01 -14.76 0.41
CA LYS A 128 9.59 -16.07 -0.08
C LYS A 128 8.51 -15.96 -1.14
N ALA A 129 7.49 -15.11 -0.93
CA ALA A 129 6.40 -14.89 -1.88
C ALA A 129 6.92 -14.33 -3.22
N CYS A 130 7.78 -13.32 -3.19
CA CYS A 130 8.41 -12.75 -4.38
C CYS A 130 9.24 -13.82 -5.13
N LYS A 131 10.03 -14.61 -4.40
CA LYS A 131 10.84 -15.67 -4.99
C LYS A 131 10.01 -16.75 -5.68
N LEU A 132 8.88 -17.15 -5.09
CA LEU A 132 7.95 -18.11 -5.72
C LEU A 132 7.31 -17.54 -6.99
N ALA A 133 7.12 -16.23 -7.06
CA ALA A 133 6.64 -15.53 -8.25
C ALA A 133 7.73 -15.26 -9.30
N GLY A 134 8.95 -15.80 -9.12
CA GLY A 134 10.06 -15.57 -10.03
C GLY A 134 10.78 -14.23 -9.91
N LEU A 135 10.44 -13.43 -8.88
CA LEU A 135 11.03 -12.12 -8.62
C LEU A 135 12.20 -12.27 -7.64
N ASN A 136 13.42 -12.38 -8.19
CA ASN A 136 14.64 -12.62 -7.41
C ASN A 136 15.58 -11.40 -7.46
N ASP A 137 15.03 -10.21 -7.25
CA ASP A 137 15.78 -8.95 -7.27
C ASP A 137 15.66 -8.22 -5.92
N ASP A 138 16.25 -7.03 -5.84
CA ASP A 138 16.26 -6.19 -4.64
C ASP A 138 14.91 -5.56 -4.27
N ARG A 139 13.83 -5.89 -5.01
CA ARG A 139 12.46 -5.47 -4.72
C ARG A 139 11.74 -6.38 -3.73
N ASP A 140 12.33 -7.49 -3.31
CA ASP A 140 11.72 -8.55 -2.50
C ASP A 140 11.48 -8.17 -1.03
N HIS A 141 10.94 -6.97 -0.79
CA HIS A 141 10.71 -6.46 0.56
C HIS A 141 9.38 -5.68 0.70
N PRO A 142 8.85 -5.57 1.94
CA PRO A 142 7.52 -4.96 2.20
C PRO A 142 7.35 -3.52 1.70
N HIS A 143 8.42 -2.72 1.64
CA HIS A 143 8.33 -1.34 1.15
C HIS A 143 7.98 -1.26 -0.33
N THR A 144 8.37 -2.27 -1.12
CA THR A 144 8.02 -2.33 -2.54
C THR A 144 6.52 -2.40 -2.73
N PHE A 145 5.78 -3.18 -1.92
CA PHE A 145 4.31 -3.20 -1.96
C PHE A 145 3.70 -1.81 -1.71
N ARG A 146 4.28 -1.04 -0.80
CA ARG A 146 3.81 0.32 -0.53
C ARG A 146 4.06 1.26 -1.71
N HIS A 147 5.20 1.14 -2.38
CA HIS A 147 5.48 1.90 -3.60
C HIS A 147 4.54 1.48 -4.72
N SER A 148 4.32 0.18 -4.89
CA SER A 148 3.40 -0.39 -5.88
C SER A 148 1.96 0.08 -5.65
N PHE A 149 1.47 0.06 -4.39
CA PHE A 149 0.16 0.61 -4.02
C PHE A 149 0.05 2.08 -4.41
N ALA A 150 1.05 2.89 -4.05
CA ALA A 150 1.04 4.32 -4.34
C ALA A 150 1.02 4.61 -5.85
N ILE A 151 1.86 3.92 -6.61
CA ILE A 151 1.91 4.05 -8.07
C ILE A 151 0.60 3.58 -8.70
N ASN A 152 0.06 2.45 -8.27
CA ASN A 152 -1.23 1.97 -8.76
C ASN A 152 -2.37 2.97 -8.49
N CYS A 153 -2.42 3.57 -7.29
CA CYS A 153 -3.38 4.62 -6.98
C CYS A 153 -3.25 5.83 -7.93
N ILE A 154 -2.03 6.25 -8.22
CA ILE A 154 -1.78 7.37 -9.15
C ILE A 154 -2.23 7.01 -10.58
N ILE A 155 -1.90 5.81 -11.07
CA ILE A 155 -2.35 5.32 -12.39
C ILE A 155 -3.88 5.28 -12.46
N GLN A 156 -4.54 4.91 -11.36
CA GLN A 156 -6.00 4.89 -11.22
C GLN A 156 -6.60 6.28 -10.90
N SER A 157 -5.82 7.35 -11.11
CA SER A 157 -6.27 8.75 -10.94
C SER A 157 -6.73 9.12 -9.52
N VAL A 158 -6.27 8.42 -8.49
CA VAL A 158 -6.50 8.83 -7.09
C VAL A 158 -5.80 10.16 -6.84
N PRO A 159 -6.48 11.20 -6.33
CA PRO A 159 -5.85 12.47 -6.04
C PRO A 159 -4.66 12.32 -5.07
N VAL A 160 -3.54 12.98 -5.38
CA VAL A 160 -2.29 12.90 -4.58
C VAL A 160 -2.52 13.29 -3.11
N THR A 161 -3.41 14.22 -2.86
CA THR A 161 -3.78 14.65 -1.50
C THR A 161 -4.46 13.53 -0.72
N VAL A 162 -5.35 12.77 -1.35
CA VAL A 162 -6.02 11.59 -0.77
C VAL A 162 -5.01 10.48 -0.53
N LEU A 163 -4.16 10.18 -1.52
CA LEU A 163 -3.11 9.18 -1.39
C LEU A 163 -2.13 9.54 -0.26
N ARG A 164 -1.77 10.82 -0.12
CA ARG A 164 -0.93 11.29 0.99
C ARG A 164 -1.53 10.92 2.35
N GLU A 165 -2.83 11.15 2.54
CA GLU A 165 -3.54 10.82 3.78
C GLU A 165 -3.52 9.30 4.04
N TRP A 166 -3.84 8.47 3.05
CA TRP A 166 -3.80 7.00 3.19
C TRP A 166 -2.40 6.48 3.54
N LEU A 167 -1.36 7.05 2.93
CA LEU A 167 0.01 6.70 3.23
C LEU A 167 0.51 7.26 4.57
N GLY A 168 -0.14 8.31 5.10
CA GLY A 168 0.32 9.02 6.30
C GLY A 168 1.66 9.74 6.08
N HIS A 169 1.82 10.38 4.92
CA HIS A 169 2.97 11.22 4.65
C HIS A 169 2.74 12.62 5.21
N ARG A 170 3.66 13.10 6.05
CA ARG A 170 3.63 14.48 6.58
C ARG A 170 3.86 15.50 5.48
N ASP A 171 4.83 15.20 4.61
CA ASP A 171 5.24 16.04 3.50
C ASP A 171 4.65 15.46 2.20
N ILE A 172 3.94 16.31 1.46
CA ILE A 172 3.34 15.95 0.18
C ILE A 172 4.42 15.61 -0.86
N THR A 173 5.61 16.18 -0.74
CA THR A 173 6.73 15.93 -1.66
C THR A 173 7.06 14.44 -1.75
N LYS A 174 6.93 13.72 -0.62
CA LYS A 174 7.13 12.26 -0.58
C LYS A 174 6.07 11.49 -1.37
N THR A 175 4.92 12.08 -1.65
CA THR A 175 3.87 11.46 -2.45
C THR A 175 3.96 11.90 -3.90
N LEU A 176 4.41 13.13 -4.15
CA LEU A 176 4.59 13.67 -5.51
C LEU A 176 5.61 12.87 -6.35
N ILE A 177 6.56 12.18 -5.72
CA ILE A 177 7.50 11.31 -6.44
C ILE A 177 6.80 10.25 -7.28
N TYR A 178 5.63 9.76 -6.86
CA TYR A 178 4.88 8.75 -7.59
C TYR A 178 4.18 9.31 -8.84
N THR A 179 3.96 10.64 -8.92
CA THR A 179 3.33 11.25 -10.09
C THR A 179 4.25 11.27 -11.31
N GLN A 180 5.54 10.99 -11.14
CA GLN A 180 6.48 10.87 -12.26
C GLN A 180 6.10 9.75 -13.24
N ILE A 181 5.36 8.72 -12.78
CA ILE A 181 4.86 7.66 -13.64
C ILE A 181 3.93 8.19 -14.72
N LEU A 182 3.15 9.25 -14.39
CA LEU A 182 2.23 9.89 -15.31
C LEU A 182 2.95 10.77 -16.36
N ALA A 183 4.14 11.27 -16.02
CA ALA A 183 4.93 12.08 -16.94
C ALA A 183 5.47 11.26 -18.13
N GLN A 184 5.56 9.93 -17.99
CA GLN A 184 6.02 9.03 -19.03
C GLN A 184 5.00 8.85 -20.17
N ASP A 185 3.70 8.98 -19.86
CA ASP A 185 2.63 9.00 -20.87
C ASP A 185 1.46 9.91 -20.45
N SER A 186 1.70 11.21 -20.54
CA SER A 186 0.68 12.22 -20.19
C SER A 186 -0.41 12.41 -21.27
N ARG A 187 -0.25 11.84 -22.46
CA ARG A 187 -1.21 11.96 -23.58
C ARG A 187 -2.57 11.40 -23.22
N VAL A 188 -2.62 10.29 -22.48
CA VAL A 188 -3.87 9.66 -22.02
C VAL A 188 -4.75 10.62 -21.21
N PHE A 189 -4.14 11.55 -20.46
CA PHE A 189 -4.91 12.56 -19.71
C PHE A 189 -5.48 13.63 -20.62
N MET A 190 -4.72 14.02 -21.67
CA MET A 190 -5.18 15.05 -22.60
C MET A 190 -6.38 14.60 -23.43
N GLU A 191 -6.45 13.32 -23.77
CA GLU A 191 -7.59 12.72 -24.50
C GLU A 191 -8.91 12.76 -23.69
N ASN A 192 -8.82 12.86 -22.36
CA ASN A 192 -9.98 12.94 -21.47
C ASN A 192 -10.39 14.38 -21.14
N VAL A 193 -9.62 15.39 -21.57
CA VAL A 193 -9.96 16.81 -21.35
C VAL A 193 -11.02 17.21 -22.38
N ARG A 194 -12.18 17.68 -21.89
CA ARG A 194 -13.23 18.28 -22.72
C ARG A 194 -13.13 19.80 -22.61
N PHE A 195 -13.09 20.47 -23.73
CA PHE A 195 -13.09 21.94 -23.83
C PHE A 195 -14.48 22.43 -24.11
#